data_3898ea4559e06ea59014332bdf9634e0
#
_entry.id   3898ea4559e06ea59014332bdf9634e0
#
_cell.length_a   1.000
_cell.length_b   1.000
_cell.length_c   1.000
_cell.angle_alpha   90.00
_cell.angle_beta   90.00
_cell.angle_gamma   90.00
#
_symmetry.space_group_name_H-M   'P 1'
#
loop_
_entity.id
_entity.type
_entity.pdbx_description
1 polymer ?
#
loop_
_entity_poly.entity_id
_entity_poly.type
_entity_poly.pdbx_seq_one_letter_code
_entity_poly.pdbx_strand_id
1 'polypeptide(L)' 'MTQRYEVQTKFIYGFENVWRDEDGNLEYFDTREQAIKELRENVDDWNNDPNTTSKYYYNDYRVRKIK' A
#
# COMPACT_ATOMS: atom_id res chain seq x y z
N MET A 1 -2.01 -4.63 23.25
CA MET A 1 -1.43 -5.14 22.01
C MET A 1 -1.61 -4.10 20.90
N THR A 2 -0.56 -3.85 20.18
CA THR A 2 -0.60 -2.89 19.08
C THR A 2 -1.32 -3.51 17.90
N GLN A 3 -2.36 -2.84 17.41
CA GLN A 3 -3.01 -3.24 16.17
C GLN A 3 -2.13 -2.84 15.00
N ARG A 4 -2.14 -3.66 13.97
CA ARG A 4 -1.36 -3.38 12.77
C ARG A 4 -2.25 -3.44 11.55
N TYR A 5 -1.89 -2.61 10.58
CA TYR A 5 -2.56 -2.54 9.28
C TYR A 5 -1.52 -2.69 8.19
N GLU A 6 -1.93 -3.30 7.09
CA GLU A 6 -1.07 -3.42 5.92
C GLU A 6 -1.80 -2.96 4.68
N VAL A 7 -1.03 -2.53 3.68
CA VAL A 7 -1.55 -2.22 2.35
C VAL A 7 -1.26 -3.43 1.47
N GLN A 8 -2.30 -3.95 0.84
CA GLN A 8 -2.20 -5.10 -0.05
C GLN A 8 -2.43 -4.67 -1.49
N THR A 9 -1.65 -5.23 -2.40
CA THR A 9 -1.75 -4.99 -3.84
C THR A 9 -2.49 -6.16 -4.49
N LYS A 10 -3.35 -5.85 -5.44
CA LYS A 10 -4.12 -6.85 -6.17
C LYS A 10 -3.27 -7.52 -7.25
N PHE A 11 -3.29 -8.84 -7.26
CA PHE A 11 -2.67 -9.68 -8.27
C PHE A 11 -3.72 -10.61 -8.85
N ILE A 12 -3.34 -11.39 -9.88
CA ILE A 12 -4.24 -12.35 -10.53
C ILE A 12 -4.81 -13.36 -9.51
N TYR A 13 -3.97 -13.78 -8.55
CA TYR A 13 -4.36 -14.77 -7.53
C TYR A 13 -5.00 -14.15 -6.29
N GLY A 14 -5.13 -12.83 -6.21
CA GLY A 14 -5.71 -12.14 -5.06
C GLY A 14 -4.84 -10.99 -4.56
N PHE A 15 -4.99 -10.64 -3.30
CA PHE A 15 -4.25 -9.52 -2.69
C PHE A 15 -3.07 -10.03 -1.87
N GLU A 16 -1.95 -9.32 -1.96
CA GLU A 16 -0.75 -9.65 -1.19
C GLU A 16 -0.04 -8.38 -0.73
N ASN A 17 0.53 -8.41 0.47
CA ASN A 17 1.37 -7.32 0.95
C ASN A 17 2.76 -7.47 0.36
N VAL A 18 3.09 -6.59 -0.58
CA VAL A 18 4.43 -6.53 -1.20
C VAL A 18 5.12 -5.21 -0.90
N TRP A 19 4.51 -4.38 -0.06
CA TRP A 19 5.09 -3.10 0.32
C TRP A 19 6.23 -3.31 1.30
N ARG A 20 7.36 -2.63 1.06
CA ARG A 20 8.56 -2.73 1.87
C ARG A 20 8.92 -1.37 2.45
N ASP A 21 9.47 -1.38 3.66
CA ASP A 21 10.04 -0.18 4.26
C ASP A 21 11.49 0.02 3.75
N GLU A 22 12.16 1.03 4.31
CA GLU A 22 13.52 1.39 3.90
C GLU A 22 14.52 0.27 4.17
N ASP A 23 14.25 -0.59 5.14
CA ASP A 23 15.13 -1.71 5.52
C ASP A 23 14.81 -2.99 4.73
N GLY A 24 13.82 -2.95 3.83
CA GLY A 24 13.43 -4.10 3.03
C GLY A 24 12.46 -5.04 3.72
N ASN A 25 11.95 -4.68 4.89
CA ASN A 25 10.95 -5.47 5.62
C ASN A 25 9.54 -5.09 5.15
N LEU A 26 8.59 -5.99 5.34
CA LEU A 26 7.19 -5.68 5.06
C LEU A 26 6.76 -4.48 5.89
N GLU A 27 6.09 -3.53 5.24
CA GLU A 27 5.66 -2.31 5.89
C GLU A 27 4.31 -2.49 6.58
N TYR A 28 4.24 -2.05 7.85
CA TYR A 28 3.03 -2.09 8.67
C TYR A 28 2.76 -0.72 9.25
N PHE A 29 1.48 -0.44 9.51
CA PHE A 29 1.03 0.84 10.03
C PHE A 29 0.28 0.63 11.35
N ASP A 30 0.40 1.58 12.25
CA ASP A 30 -0.26 1.51 13.56
C ASP A 30 -1.75 1.78 13.46
N THR A 31 -2.16 2.61 12.51
CA THR A 31 -3.57 2.97 12.32
C THR A 31 -3.97 2.80 10.86
N ARG A 32 -5.28 2.61 10.65
CA ARG A 32 -5.85 2.51 9.31
C ARG A 32 -5.65 3.82 8.55
N GLU A 33 -5.79 4.94 9.23
CA GLU A 33 -5.62 6.27 8.63
C GLU A 33 -4.21 6.47 8.09
N GLN A 34 -3.19 6.03 8.82
CA GLN A 34 -1.80 6.08 8.34
C GLN A 34 -1.62 5.25 7.09
N ALA A 35 -2.17 4.04 7.07
CA ALA A 35 -2.07 3.16 5.91
C ALA A 35 -2.75 3.77 4.68
N ILE A 36 -3.93 4.35 4.87
CA ILE A 36 -4.66 4.99 3.78
C ILE A 36 -3.90 6.22 3.26
N LYS A 37 -3.34 7.01 4.16
CA LYS A 37 -2.57 8.19 3.79
C LYS A 37 -1.36 7.82 2.95
N GLU A 38 -0.60 6.84 3.38
CA GLU A 38 0.57 6.36 2.63
C GLU A 38 0.16 5.81 1.27
N LEU A 39 -0.92 5.04 1.22
CA LEU A 39 -1.44 4.50 -0.02
C LEU A 39 -1.77 5.62 -1.01
N ARG A 40 -2.49 6.64 -0.56
CA ARG A 40 -2.85 7.77 -1.42
C ARG A 40 -1.63 8.54 -1.91
N GLU A 41 -0.70 8.85 -1.01
CA GLU A 41 0.50 9.58 -1.36
C GLU A 41 1.32 8.82 -2.39
N ASN A 42 1.49 7.52 -2.21
CA ASN A 42 2.26 6.71 -3.14
C ASN A 42 1.59 6.58 -4.50
N VAL A 43 0.28 6.33 -4.53
CA VAL A 43 -0.46 6.22 -5.79
C VAL A 43 -0.44 7.55 -6.54
N ASP A 44 -0.62 8.66 -5.83
CA ASP A 44 -0.57 9.99 -6.45
C ASP A 44 0.83 10.29 -7.02
N ASP A 45 1.88 9.97 -6.27
CA ASP A 45 3.25 10.16 -6.73
C ASP A 45 3.55 9.32 -7.97
N TRP A 46 3.13 8.06 -7.97
CA TRP A 46 3.34 7.17 -9.12
C TRP A 46 2.61 7.67 -10.36
N ASN A 47 1.37 8.15 -10.19
CA ASN A 47 0.59 8.68 -11.31
C ASN A 47 1.13 10.01 -11.84
N ASN A 48 1.81 10.79 -10.99
CA ASN A 48 2.39 12.07 -11.37
C ASN A 48 3.80 11.95 -11.92
N ASP A 49 4.42 10.77 -11.86
CA ASP A 49 5.76 10.55 -12.39
C ASP A 49 5.71 10.59 -13.92
N PRO A 50 6.46 11.50 -14.58
CA PRO A 50 6.46 11.59 -16.03
C PRO A 50 7.01 10.35 -16.74
N ASN A 51 7.75 9.52 -16.03
CA ASN A 51 8.30 8.27 -16.58
C ASN A 51 7.33 7.08 -16.43
N THR A 52 6.22 7.27 -15.73
CA THR A 52 5.23 6.21 -15.54
C THR A 52 4.37 6.07 -16.79
N THR A 53 4.35 4.89 -17.37
CA THR A 53 3.56 4.60 -18.56
C THR A 53 2.20 3.99 -18.23
N SER A 54 2.03 3.47 -17.01
CA SER A 54 0.80 2.84 -16.56
C SER A 54 0.15 3.70 -15.48
N LYS A 55 -1.18 3.69 -15.46
CA LYS A 55 -1.94 4.39 -14.43
C LYS A 55 -2.24 3.46 -13.27
N TYR A 56 -2.06 3.96 -12.06
CA TYR A 56 -2.36 3.23 -10.83
C TYR A 56 -3.73 3.64 -10.30
N TYR A 57 -4.49 2.66 -9.80
CA TYR A 57 -5.83 2.89 -9.30
C TYR A 57 -5.93 2.43 -7.85
N TYR A 58 -6.64 3.19 -7.01
CA TYR A 58 -6.85 2.83 -5.61
C TYR A 58 -7.55 1.49 -5.45
N ASN A 59 -8.40 1.10 -6.41
CA ASN A 59 -9.13 -0.17 -6.37
C ASN A 59 -8.21 -1.39 -6.48
N ASP A 60 -6.97 -1.21 -6.94
CA ASP A 60 -5.98 -2.28 -7.01
C ASP A 60 -5.26 -2.50 -5.68
N TYR A 61 -5.63 -1.75 -4.66
CA TYR A 61 -5.02 -1.79 -3.34
C TYR A 61 -6.10 -1.86 -2.27
N ARG A 62 -5.75 -2.42 -1.13
CA ARG A 62 -6.64 -2.40 0.03
C ARG A 62 -5.83 -2.35 1.31
N VAL A 63 -6.45 -1.81 2.37
CA VAL A 63 -5.88 -1.80 3.71
C VAL A 63 -6.57 -2.88 4.52
N ARG A 64 -5.79 -3.75 5.13
CA ARG A 64 -6.29 -4.84 5.97
C ARG A 64 -5.70 -4.74 7.37
N LYS A 65 -6.55 -5.00 8.35
CA LYS A 65 -6.11 -5.14 9.74
C LYS A 65 -5.51 -6.53 9.93
N ILE A 66 -4.35 -6.58 10.55
CA ILE A 66 -3.70 -7.83 10.93
C ILE A 66 -3.49 -7.84 12.43
N LYS A 67 -3.51 -9.03 13.00
CA LYS A 67 -3.33 -9.18 14.45
C LYS A 67 -1.84 -9.18 14.81
#